data_ae6bb3229ded6badfc75041945f94ff3
#
_entry.id   ae6bb3229ded6badfc75041945f94ff3
#
_cell.length_a   1.000
_cell.length_b   1.000
_cell.length_c   1.000
_cell.angle_alpha   90.00
_cell.angle_beta   90.00
_cell.angle_gamma   90.00
#
_symmetry.space_group_name_H-M   'P 1'
#
loop_
_entity.id
_entity.type
_entity.pdbx_description
1 polymer ?
#
loop_
_entity_poly.entity_id
_entity_poly.type
_entity_poly.pdbx_seq_one_letter_code
_entity_poly.pdbx_strand_id
1 'polypeptide(L)'
;MARIKGGLNAKKKHNRVLKLAKGYRGARSKQYRVAKQSVMRALTSAYAGRKQNKRQFRRLWIARINAAARMNGLSYSKFMYGLKLAGVDMNRKMLAEMAVNDAAGFATLAELAKSKLA
;
A
#
# COMPACT_ATOMS: atom_id res chain seq x y z
N MET A 1 7.60 0.25 -58.11
CA MET A 1 7.61 -0.86 -57.15
C MET A 1 7.43 -0.33 -55.72
N ALA A 2 6.39 -0.78 -55.02
CA ALA A 2 6.14 -0.35 -53.66
C ALA A 2 7.14 -0.99 -52.73
N ARG A 3 7.68 -0.21 -51.79
CA ARG A 3 8.67 -0.68 -50.84
C ARG A 3 8.11 -0.56 -49.40
N ILE A 4 8.05 -1.67 -48.72
CA ILE A 4 7.59 -1.70 -47.32
C ILE A 4 8.79 -1.65 -46.40
N LYS A 5 8.86 -0.65 -45.52
CA LYS A 5 9.98 -0.42 -44.64
C LYS A 5 9.63 -0.68 -43.14
N GLY A 6 8.82 -1.68 -42.90
CA GLY A 6 8.47 -2.04 -41.53
C GLY A 6 7.41 -1.17 -40.90
N GLY A 7 6.66 -0.39 -41.68
CA GLY A 7 5.63 0.51 -41.17
C GLY A 7 4.56 -0.21 -40.34
N LEU A 8 4.18 -1.42 -40.73
CA LEU A 8 3.21 -2.21 -40.02
C LEU A 8 3.71 -2.60 -38.63
N ASN A 9 4.97 -3.00 -38.52
CA ASN A 9 5.57 -3.36 -37.25
C ASN A 9 5.66 -2.17 -36.30
N ALA A 10 6.07 -1.01 -36.82
CA ALA A 10 6.13 0.22 -36.05
C ALA A 10 4.75 0.61 -35.54
N LYS A 11 3.73 0.52 -36.39
CA LYS A 11 2.36 0.83 -35.99
C LYS A 11 1.84 -0.08 -34.90
N LYS A 12 2.13 -1.37 -34.99
CA LYS A 12 1.75 -2.33 -33.94
C LYS A 12 2.39 -1.99 -32.60
N LYS A 13 3.68 -1.64 -32.59
CA LYS A 13 4.38 -1.23 -31.38
C LYS A 13 3.79 0.05 -30.80
N HIS A 14 3.49 1.03 -31.65
CA HIS A 14 2.89 2.29 -31.22
C HIS A 14 1.50 2.06 -30.62
N ASN A 15 0.70 1.18 -31.24
CA ASN A 15 -0.65 0.89 -30.78
C ASN A 15 -0.66 0.20 -29.39
N ARG A 16 0.35 -0.61 -29.09
CA ARG A 16 0.48 -1.21 -27.76
C ARG A 16 0.60 -0.13 -26.69
N VAL A 17 1.47 0.84 -26.94
CA VAL A 17 1.70 1.94 -25.98
C VAL A 17 0.44 2.80 -25.86
N LEU A 18 -0.18 3.14 -26.99
CA LEU A 18 -1.39 3.96 -26.98
C LEU A 18 -2.56 3.26 -26.30
N LYS A 19 -2.63 1.95 -26.40
CA LYS A 19 -3.64 1.17 -25.72
C LYS A 19 -3.47 1.27 -24.19
N LEU A 20 -2.23 1.24 -23.71
CA LEU A 20 -1.93 1.43 -22.28
C LEU A 20 -2.20 2.86 -21.81
N ALA A 21 -2.15 3.82 -22.75
CA ALA A 21 -2.37 5.23 -22.45
C ALA A 21 -3.84 5.67 -22.56
N LYS A 22 -4.77 4.75 -22.79
CA LYS A 22 -6.19 5.08 -22.87
C LYS A 22 -6.65 5.74 -21.56
N GLY A 23 -7.44 6.80 -21.71
CA GLY A 23 -7.93 7.57 -20.57
C GLY A 23 -7.01 8.68 -20.11
N TYR A 24 -5.81 8.78 -20.68
CA TYR A 24 -4.90 9.88 -20.36
C TYR A 24 -5.41 11.16 -21.02
N ARG A 25 -5.10 12.28 -20.41
CA ARG A 25 -5.59 13.58 -20.88
C ARG A 25 -4.75 14.17 -21.98
N GLY A 26 -5.42 14.82 -22.95
CA GLY A 26 -4.79 15.55 -24.04
C GLY A 26 -3.95 14.66 -24.93
N ALA A 27 -2.81 15.16 -25.34
CA ALA A 27 -1.88 14.48 -26.25
C ALA A 27 -1.32 13.18 -25.66
N ARG A 28 -1.34 13.00 -24.36
CA ARG A 28 -0.83 11.81 -23.71
C ARG A 28 -1.55 10.54 -24.12
N SER A 29 -2.82 10.64 -24.54
CA SER A 29 -3.59 9.50 -25.02
C SER A 29 -3.54 9.36 -26.55
N LYS A 30 -3.04 10.36 -27.27
CA LYS A 30 -3.12 10.44 -28.74
C LYS A 30 -1.77 10.37 -29.43
N GLN A 31 -0.78 11.14 -28.97
CA GLN A 31 0.53 11.22 -29.59
C GLN A 31 1.48 10.18 -28.97
N TYR A 32 2.05 9.33 -29.82
CA TYR A 32 2.91 8.23 -29.37
C TYR A 32 4.09 8.72 -28.52
N ARG A 33 4.77 9.77 -28.97
CA ARG A 33 5.96 10.28 -28.27
C ARG A 33 5.65 10.66 -26.82
N VAL A 34 4.56 11.39 -26.63
CA VAL A 34 4.13 11.83 -25.30
C VAL A 34 3.52 10.67 -24.51
N ALA A 35 2.73 9.83 -25.19
CA ALA A 35 2.11 8.64 -24.58
C ALA A 35 3.17 7.67 -24.07
N LYS A 36 4.24 7.46 -24.82
CA LYS A 36 5.34 6.57 -24.43
C LYS A 36 5.97 7.03 -23.13
N GLN A 37 6.27 8.32 -23.02
CA GLN A 37 6.86 8.89 -21.81
C GLN A 37 5.92 8.74 -20.61
N SER A 38 4.63 9.01 -20.81
CA SER A 38 3.62 8.90 -19.76
C SER A 38 3.44 7.46 -19.29
N VAL A 39 3.42 6.50 -20.22
CA VAL A 39 3.29 5.08 -19.90
C VAL A 39 4.50 4.57 -19.15
N MET A 40 5.73 4.95 -19.58
CA MET A 40 6.94 4.57 -18.86
C MET A 40 6.90 5.07 -17.42
N ARG A 41 6.47 6.32 -17.22
CA ARG A 41 6.34 6.89 -15.89
C ARG A 41 5.27 6.17 -15.06
N ALA A 42 4.15 5.82 -15.70
CA ALA A 42 3.07 5.09 -15.04
C ALA A 42 3.54 3.72 -14.55
N LEU A 43 4.29 3.00 -15.37
CA LEU A 43 4.79 1.67 -15.02
C LEU A 43 5.82 1.72 -13.89
N THR A 44 6.73 2.70 -13.94
CA THR A 44 7.72 2.87 -12.86
C THR A 44 7.06 3.28 -11.56
N SER A 45 6.07 4.17 -11.63
CA SER A 45 5.30 4.59 -10.45
C SER A 45 4.50 3.44 -9.87
N ALA A 46 3.92 2.60 -10.73
CA ALA A 46 3.18 1.41 -10.29
C ALA A 46 4.10 0.42 -9.58
N TYR A 47 5.31 0.21 -10.09
CA TYR A 47 6.29 -0.65 -9.43
C TYR A 47 6.65 -0.13 -8.04
N ALA A 48 6.97 1.17 -7.95
CA ALA A 48 7.28 1.81 -6.68
C ALA A 48 6.08 1.76 -5.72
N GLY A 49 4.88 2.00 -6.24
CA GLY A 49 3.64 1.98 -5.46
C GLY A 49 3.35 0.61 -4.88
N ARG A 50 3.57 -0.46 -5.64
CA ARG A 50 3.40 -1.82 -5.13
C ARG A 50 4.37 -2.13 -4.01
N LYS A 51 5.61 -1.62 -4.10
CA LYS A 51 6.60 -1.78 -3.01
C LYS A 51 6.21 -0.99 -1.77
N GLN A 52 5.67 0.21 -1.97
CA GLN A 52 5.24 1.08 -0.87
C GLN A 52 3.94 0.62 -0.21
N ASN A 53 3.16 -0.23 -0.88
CA ASN A 53 1.87 -0.69 -0.37
C ASN A 53 1.99 -1.34 1.00
N LYS A 54 3.02 -2.16 1.21
CA LYS A 54 3.29 -2.79 2.50
C LYS A 54 3.51 -1.74 3.59
N ARG A 55 4.31 -0.72 3.28
CA ARG A 55 4.65 0.35 4.23
C ARG A 55 3.42 1.17 4.60
N GLN A 56 2.58 1.45 3.62
CA GLN A 56 1.38 2.24 3.81
C GLN A 56 0.37 1.50 4.68
N PHE A 57 0.14 0.22 4.43
CA PHE A 57 -0.75 -0.59 5.24
C PHE A 57 -0.22 -0.76 6.66
N ARG A 58 1.08 -0.99 6.81
CA ARG A 58 1.67 -1.09 8.13
C ARG A 58 1.51 0.21 8.93
N ARG A 59 1.69 1.34 8.26
CA ARG A 59 1.47 2.66 8.89
C ARG A 59 0.04 2.83 9.36
N LEU A 60 -0.92 2.40 8.54
CA LEU A 60 -2.33 2.44 8.89
C LEU A 60 -2.63 1.55 10.10
N TRP A 61 -2.11 0.33 10.11
CA TRP A 61 -2.29 -0.58 11.23
C TRP A 61 -1.71 -0.01 12.52
N ILE A 62 -0.52 0.56 12.45
CA ILE A 62 0.13 1.19 13.61
C ILE A 62 -0.71 2.35 14.13
N ALA A 63 -1.27 3.17 13.24
CA ALA A 63 -2.11 4.30 13.63
C ALA A 63 -3.37 3.81 14.39
N ARG A 64 -4.01 2.78 13.88
CA ARG A 64 -5.20 2.20 14.50
C ARG A 64 -4.88 1.57 15.86
N ILE A 65 -3.80 0.82 15.94
CA ILE A 65 -3.33 0.20 17.18
C ILE A 65 -3.00 1.28 18.21
N ASN A 66 -2.30 2.32 17.78
CA ASN A 66 -1.92 3.43 18.67
C ASN A 66 -3.15 4.15 19.24
N ALA A 67 -4.13 4.43 18.38
CA ALA A 67 -5.36 5.08 18.80
C ALA A 67 -6.09 4.24 19.86
N ALA A 68 -6.25 2.95 19.61
CA ALA A 68 -6.92 2.04 20.54
C ALA A 68 -6.13 1.86 21.82
N ALA A 69 -4.80 1.78 21.73
CA ALA A 69 -3.95 1.67 22.92
C ALA A 69 -4.07 2.91 23.81
N ARG A 70 -4.11 4.08 23.22
CA ARG A 70 -4.28 5.35 23.96
C ARG A 70 -5.65 5.41 24.64
N MET A 71 -6.68 4.91 24.00
CA MET A 71 -8.01 4.81 24.61
C MET A 71 -7.98 3.93 25.87
N ASN A 72 -7.06 2.97 25.93
CA ASN A 72 -6.87 2.10 27.09
C ASN A 72 -5.74 2.56 28.01
N GLY A 73 -5.23 3.78 27.81
CA GLY A 73 -4.24 4.37 28.69
C GLY A 73 -2.78 3.99 28.42
N LEU A 74 -2.49 3.41 27.26
CA LEU A 74 -1.13 3.03 26.87
C LEU A 74 -0.69 3.75 25.60
N SER A 75 0.62 4.00 25.47
CA SER A 75 1.20 4.38 24.20
C SER A 75 1.43 3.14 23.34
N TYR A 76 1.59 3.34 22.04
CA TYR A 76 1.86 2.24 21.11
C TYR A 76 3.09 1.43 21.52
N SER A 77 4.18 2.12 21.87
CA SER A 77 5.45 1.46 22.23
C SER A 77 5.28 0.60 23.47
N LYS A 78 4.62 1.12 24.50
CA LYS A 78 4.37 0.39 25.73
C LYS A 78 3.45 -0.81 25.50
N PHE A 79 2.40 -0.61 24.69
CA PHE A 79 1.47 -1.68 24.34
C PHE A 79 2.18 -2.84 23.64
N MET A 80 2.98 -2.53 22.62
CA MET A 80 3.70 -3.56 21.87
C MET A 80 4.75 -4.26 22.73
N TYR A 81 5.45 -3.51 23.57
CA TYR A 81 6.43 -4.09 24.47
C TYR A 81 5.76 -4.99 25.51
N GLY A 82 4.63 -4.57 26.06
CA GLY A 82 3.86 -5.38 27.00
C GLY A 82 3.37 -6.69 26.40
N LEU A 83 2.90 -6.66 25.14
CA LEU A 83 2.50 -7.86 24.44
C LEU A 83 3.69 -8.80 24.20
N LYS A 84 4.85 -8.24 23.90
CA LYS A 84 6.08 -9.01 23.71
C LYS A 84 6.47 -9.72 25.02
N LEU A 85 6.40 -9.03 26.13
CA LEU A 85 6.69 -9.62 27.45
C LEU A 85 5.68 -10.71 27.81
N ALA A 86 4.44 -10.56 27.39
CA ALA A 86 3.38 -11.54 27.63
C ALA A 86 3.47 -12.75 26.71
N GLY A 87 4.36 -12.73 25.72
CA GLY A 87 4.51 -13.83 24.77
C GLY A 87 3.42 -13.87 23.70
N VAL A 88 2.68 -12.78 23.52
CA VAL A 88 1.63 -12.71 22.51
C VAL A 88 2.26 -12.46 21.14
N ASP A 89 2.08 -13.40 20.23
CA ASP A 89 2.62 -13.34 18.87
C ASP A 89 1.50 -13.06 17.88
N MET A 90 1.04 -11.82 17.83
CA MET A 90 0.03 -11.36 16.89
C MET A 90 0.64 -10.29 15.98
N ASN A 91 0.37 -10.41 14.67
CA ASN A 91 0.85 -9.39 13.75
C ASN A 91 0.00 -8.11 13.85
N ARG A 92 0.54 -7.02 13.31
CA ARG A 92 -0.10 -5.72 13.42
C ARG A 92 -1.44 -5.64 12.67
N LYS A 93 -1.58 -6.40 11.61
CA LYS A 93 -2.84 -6.47 10.85
C LYS A 93 -3.98 -6.99 11.73
N MET A 94 -3.73 -8.07 12.44
CA MET A 94 -4.72 -8.67 13.34
C MET A 94 -5.04 -7.75 14.50
N LEU A 95 -4.04 -7.12 15.08
CA LEU A 95 -4.24 -6.18 16.18
C LEU A 95 -5.05 -4.96 15.73
N ALA A 96 -4.78 -4.45 14.53
CA ALA A 96 -5.53 -3.33 13.99
C ALA A 96 -6.98 -3.69 13.71
N GLU A 97 -7.23 -4.90 13.23
CA GLU A 97 -8.58 -5.39 13.02
C GLU A 97 -9.36 -5.50 14.33
N MET A 98 -8.73 -6.03 15.36
CA MET A 98 -9.35 -6.09 16.70
C MET A 98 -9.63 -4.69 17.25
N ALA A 99 -8.73 -3.74 17.00
CA ALA A 99 -8.91 -2.37 17.46
C ALA A 99 -10.17 -1.72 16.90
N VAL A 100 -10.56 -2.08 15.67
CA VAL A 100 -11.74 -1.52 15.00
C VAL A 100 -12.99 -2.36 15.27
N ASN A 101 -12.89 -3.67 15.14
CA ASN A 101 -14.05 -4.57 15.12
C ASN A 101 -14.30 -5.30 16.43
N ASP A 102 -13.29 -5.39 17.32
CA ASP A 102 -13.38 -6.10 18.58
C ASP A 102 -12.70 -5.29 19.69
N ALA A 103 -13.33 -4.20 20.07
CA ALA A 103 -12.77 -3.31 21.07
C ALA A 103 -12.62 -4.00 22.44
N ALA A 104 -13.55 -4.90 22.81
CA ALA A 104 -13.49 -5.63 24.06
C ALA A 104 -12.27 -6.56 24.11
N GLY A 105 -12.02 -7.30 23.04
CA GLY A 105 -10.84 -8.16 22.92
C GLY A 105 -9.54 -7.36 22.96
N PHE A 106 -9.53 -6.20 22.31
CA PHE A 106 -8.36 -5.31 22.36
C PHE A 106 -8.12 -4.79 23.77
N ALA A 107 -9.17 -4.42 24.50
CA ALA A 107 -9.06 -3.98 25.89
C ALA A 107 -8.46 -5.07 26.78
N THR A 108 -8.83 -6.32 26.57
CA THR A 108 -8.26 -7.47 27.28
C THR A 108 -6.75 -7.57 27.03
N LEU A 109 -6.32 -7.41 25.76
CA LEU A 109 -4.90 -7.41 25.43
C LEU A 109 -4.17 -6.22 26.05
N ALA A 110 -4.81 -5.06 26.11
CA ALA A 110 -4.23 -3.86 26.73
C ALA A 110 -4.01 -4.08 28.23
N GLU A 111 -4.95 -4.70 28.91
CA GLU A 111 -4.83 -5.03 30.33
C GLU A 111 -3.72 -6.04 30.56
N LEU A 112 -3.61 -7.06 29.71
CA LEU A 112 -2.54 -8.04 29.79
C LEU A 112 -1.18 -7.34 29.62
N ALA A 113 -1.06 -6.42 28.66
CA ALA A 113 0.16 -5.66 28.44
C ALA A 113 0.50 -4.80 29.67
N LYS A 114 -0.49 -4.14 30.26
CA LYS A 114 -0.30 -3.35 31.47
C LYS A 114 0.22 -4.22 32.67
N SER A 115 -0.33 -5.41 32.79
CA SER A 115 0.07 -6.32 33.86
C SER A 115 1.52 -6.75 33.76
N LYS A 116 2.02 -6.88 32.53
CA LYS A 116 3.42 -7.26 32.28
C LYS A 116 4.39 -6.09 32.38
N LEU A 117 3.90 -4.86 32.21
CA LEU A 117 4.70 -3.65 32.34
C LEU A 117 4.86 -3.20 33.79
N ALA A 118 3.96 -3.64 34.63
CA ALA A 118 3.98 -3.29 36.08
C ALA A 118 5.08 -4.01 36.84
#